data_a9055374a1c9ee5b0b33d87897ec4122
#
_entry.id   a9055374a1c9ee5b0b33d87897ec4122
#
_cell.length_a   1.000
_cell.length_b   1.000
_cell.length_c   1.000
_cell.angle_alpha   90.00
_cell.angle_beta   90.00
_cell.angle_gamma   90.00
#
_symmetry.space_group_name_H-M   'P 1'
#
loop_
_entity.id
_entity.type
_entity.pdbx_description
1 polymer ?
#
loop_
_entity_poly.entity_id
_entity_poly.type
_entity_poly.pdbx_seq_one_letter_code
_entity_poly.pdbx_strand_id
1 'polypeptide(L)'
;MKLTFPVILLLSFGLVNPGPASFAQSADSALKSGAISDIQSHYDDYKKIALQIWDYAEVGYKEVKSSALLQKTLTDNGFTVKAGVADIPTAFVATYGSGSPVIGILAEFDALPGLAQQAKPEKAVIEGKNAGHGCGHHLFGTASVAAGIEIKKLIAEKKLSGTIRVYGCPAEEGGSGKVYMVRAGLFNDVDVVIHWHPGADNGVTLTSALANKSAKFRFHGLSAHAAASPDRGRSALDGVEAMDYMVNMMREHIPQETRIHYVITNGGKAPNVVPDFAEVYYYVRHPKKEEVVRIFDWVTKAAEGAALGTQTSVDYEVIGGTHDLLLNKTLAEDMQQNLLRVGGVSYTPAETEFAKKLQSSFTYAVPAVESAGTVRPLKEEQDAGGGSTDVGDVSYAVPTVGLRAATWVPGTPAHSWQATACGGTEIGTKGMMVAAKTMALTAMDLYTDPELVSRAKEEFKKDKGTYQYKALLGDRKPALNYRD
;
A
#
# COMPACT_ATOMS: atom_id res chain seq x y z
N MET A 1 -90.63 6.57 -6.82
CA MET A 1 -89.83 6.27 -7.97
C MET A 1 -88.49 7.03 -7.82
N LYS A 2 -87.46 6.31 -7.32
CA LYS A 2 -86.11 6.90 -7.15
C LYS A 2 -85.21 6.43 -8.31
N LEU A 3 -84.75 7.36 -9.11
CA LEU A 3 -83.77 7.05 -10.16
C LEU A 3 -82.35 7.11 -9.56
N THR A 4 -81.64 6.00 -9.66
CA THR A 4 -80.20 5.95 -9.33
C THR A 4 -79.41 6.00 -10.62
N PHE A 5 -78.49 7.00 -10.75
CA PHE A 5 -77.52 7.06 -11.83
C PHE A 5 -76.23 6.36 -11.42
N PRO A 6 -75.54 5.57 -12.25
CA PRO A 6 -74.24 5.02 -11.96
C PRO A 6 -73.16 6.06 -12.25
N VAL A 7 -72.26 6.26 -11.27
CA VAL A 7 -71.02 7.05 -11.46
C VAL A 7 -69.99 6.13 -12.11
N ILE A 8 -69.57 6.43 -13.33
CA ILE A 8 -68.43 5.77 -14.02
C ILE A 8 -67.16 6.48 -13.57
N LEU A 9 -66.30 5.77 -12.80
CA LEU A 9 -65.00 6.20 -12.39
C LEU A 9 -63.99 5.89 -13.53
N LEU A 10 -63.58 6.90 -14.30
CA LEU A 10 -62.46 6.78 -15.27
C LEU A 10 -61.13 6.80 -14.53
N LEU A 11 -60.54 5.62 -14.41
CA LEU A 11 -59.11 5.48 -14.01
C LEU A 11 -58.20 5.82 -15.18
N SER A 12 -57.66 7.05 -15.15
CA SER A 12 -56.57 7.42 -16.04
C SER A 12 -55.24 6.82 -15.57
N PHE A 13 -54.79 5.79 -16.24
CA PHE A 13 -53.42 5.28 -16.15
C PHE A 13 -52.47 6.33 -16.78
N GLY A 14 -51.89 7.16 -15.95
CA GLY A 14 -50.77 8.02 -16.38
C GLY A 14 -49.55 7.16 -16.65
N LEU A 15 -49.16 7.06 -17.92
CA LEU A 15 -47.84 6.55 -18.31
C LEU A 15 -46.79 7.55 -17.76
N VAL A 16 -46.16 7.22 -16.64
CA VAL A 16 -44.98 7.95 -16.15
C VAL A 16 -43.82 7.61 -17.07
N ASN A 17 -43.53 8.50 -18.03
CA ASN A 17 -42.30 8.42 -18.82
C ASN A 17 -41.13 8.71 -17.85
N PRO A 18 -40.18 7.78 -17.64
CA PRO A 18 -38.99 8.06 -16.85
C PRO A 18 -38.21 9.17 -17.56
N GLY A 19 -37.91 10.23 -16.82
CA GLY A 19 -37.14 11.38 -17.35
C GLY A 19 -35.71 10.99 -17.74
N PRO A 20 -34.96 11.84 -18.48
CA PRO A 20 -33.62 11.54 -19.00
C PRO A 20 -32.61 11.16 -17.89
N ALA A 21 -32.75 11.66 -16.66
CA ALA A 21 -31.91 11.29 -15.53
C ALA A 21 -32.10 9.81 -15.11
N SER A 22 -33.32 9.28 -15.20
CA SER A 22 -33.62 7.87 -14.88
C SER A 22 -33.04 6.89 -15.92
N PHE A 23 -32.98 7.28 -17.20
CA PHE A 23 -32.35 6.49 -18.25
C PHE A 23 -30.82 6.50 -18.14
N ALA A 24 -30.20 7.63 -17.82
CA ALA A 24 -28.74 7.75 -17.62
C ALA A 24 -28.29 6.89 -16.42
N GLN A 25 -29.00 6.96 -15.30
CA GLN A 25 -28.69 6.14 -14.09
C GLN A 25 -28.88 4.65 -14.34
N SER A 26 -29.84 4.23 -15.18
CA SER A 26 -30.03 2.84 -15.54
C SER A 26 -28.92 2.31 -16.48
N ALA A 27 -28.45 3.14 -17.41
CA ALA A 27 -27.37 2.80 -18.33
C ALA A 27 -26.02 2.66 -17.59
N ASP A 28 -25.70 3.58 -16.67
CA ASP A 28 -24.51 3.48 -15.80
C ASP A 28 -24.54 2.21 -14.95
N SER A 29 -25.67 1.92 -14.32
CA SER A 29 -25.84 0.70 -13.53
C SER A 29 -25.66 -0.57 -14.34
N ALA A 30 -26.12 -0.60 -15.61
CA ALA A 30 -25.94 -1.73 -16.51
C ALA A 30 -24.45 -1.89 -16.92
N LEU A 31 -23.74 -0.78 -17.21
CA LEU A 31 -22.33 -0.79 -17.55
C LEU A 31 -21.47 -1.32 -16.40
N LYS A 32 -21.69 -0.84 -15.18
CA LYS A 32 -21.03 -1.32 -13.96
C LYS A 32 -21.28 -2.80 -13.69
N SER A 33 -22.53 -3.26 -13.87
CA SER A 33 -22.86 -4.68 -13.71
C SER A 33 -22.17 -5.54 -14.76
N GLY A 34 -22.04 -5.03 -15.99
CA GLY A 34 -21.29 -5.67 -17.07
C GLY A 34 -19.80 -5.81 -16.72
N ALA A 35 -19.17 -4.75 -16.20
CA ALA A 35 -17.77 -4.78 -15.79
C ALA A 35 -17.53 -5.76 -14.63
N ILE A 36 -18.41 -5.81 -13.62
CA ILE A 36 -18.35 -6.81 -12.54
C ILE A 36 -18.37 -8.23 -13.10
N SER A 37 -19.29 -8.51 -14.05
CA SER A 37 -19.43 -9.84 -14.64
C SER A 37 -18.23 -10.21 -15.51
N ASP A 38 -17.71 -9.25 -16.26
CA ASP A 38 -16.54 -9.46 -17.14
C ASP A 38 -15.29 -9.79 -16.31
N ILE A 39 -14.96 -8.98 -15.33
CA ILE A 39 -13.84 -9.25 -14.39
C ILE A 39 -14.03 -10.63 -13.75
N GLN A 40 -15.25 -10.98 -13.31
CA GLN A 40 -15.52 -12.28 -12.70
C GLN A 40 -15.33 -13.44 -13.67
N SER A 41 -15.64 -13.27 -14.95
CA SER A 41 -15.49 -14.31 -15.97
C SER A 41 -14.04 -14.73 -16.20
N HIS A 42 -13.08 -13.85 -15.88
CA HIS A 42 -11.63 -14.08 -15.96
C HIS A 42 -11.00 -14.49 -14.62
N TYR A 43 -11.82 -14.92 -13.63
CA TYR A 43 -11.34 -15.28 -12.30
C TYR A 43 -10.19 -16.29 -12.32
N ASP A 44 -10.30 -17.36 -13.09
CA ASP A 44 -9.28 -18.42 -13.13
C ASP A 44 -7.96 -17.93 -13.75
N ASP A 45 -8.02 -17.04 -14.73
CA ASP A 45 -6.82 -16.43 -15.33
C ASP A 45 -6.10 -15.55 -14.32
N TYR A 46 -6.80 -14.66 -13.63
CA TYR A 46 -6.21 -13.80 -12.59
C TYR A 46 -5.73 -14.61 -11.38
N LYS A 47 -6.49 -15.62 -10.96
CA LYS A 47 -6.06 -16.56 -9.90
C LYS A 47 -4.73 -17.22 -10.28
N LYS A 48 -4.57 -17.68 -11.50
CA LYS A 48 -3.32 -18.29 -11.98
C LYS A 48 -2.14 -17.33 -11.90
N ILE A 49 -2.32 -16.08 -12.34
CA ILE A 49 -1.28 -15.03 -12.26
C ILE A 49 -0.89 -14.78 -10.81
N ALA A 50 -1.88 -14.55 -9.94
CA ALA A 50 -1.64 -14.27 -8.52
C ALA A 50 -0.89 -15.43 -7.83
N LEU A 51 -1.32 -16.67 -8.04
CA LEU A 51 -0.68 -17.83 -7.43
C LEU A 51 0.72 -18.11 -8.00
N GLN A 52 0.99 -17.74 -9.25
CA GLN A 52 2.33 -17.81 -9.83
C GLN A 52 3.29 -16.80 -9.20
N ILE A 53 2.84 -15.56 -8.94
CA ILE A 53 3.62 -14.55 -8.21
C ILE A 53 3.80 -14.99 -6.75
N TRP A 54 2.76 -15.55 -6.13
CA TRP A 54 2.86 -16.12 -4.78
C TRP A 54 3.94 -17.20 -4.68
N ASP A 55 4.04 -18.05 -5.72
CA ASP A 55 5.08 -19.10 -5.78
C ASP A 55 6.48 -18.51 -6.02
N TYR A 56 6.62 -17.46 -6.83
CA TYR A 56 7.90 -16.79 -7.04
C TYR A 56 8.45 -16.19 -5.75
N ALA A 57 7.62 -15.54 -4.95
CA ALA A 57 7.95 -14.93 -3.67
C ALA A 57 9.24 -14.11 -3.70
N GLU A 58 9.39 -13.26 -4.72
CA GLU A 58 10.58 -12.45 -4.95
C GLU A 58 10.54 -11.20 -4.05
N VAL A 59 11.64 -10.92 -3.35
CA VAL A 59 11.75 -9.78 -2.44
C VAL A 59 12.05 -8.47 -3.19
N GLY A 60 11.84 -7.35 -2.53
CA GLY A 60 11.96 -6.02 -3.11
C GLY A 60 13.24 -5.80 -3.92
N TYR A 61 13.08 -5.21 -5.11
CA TYR A 61 14.05 -5.00 -6.19
C TYR A 61 14.60 -6.28 -6.85
N LYS A 62 14.15 -7.46 -6.43
CA LYS A 62 14.47 -8.76 -7.04
C LYS A 62 13.26 -9.40 -7.73
N GLU A 63 12.16 -8.68 -7.87
CA GLU A 63 10.87 -9.14 -8.40
C GLU A 63 10.89 -9.28 -9.94
N VAL A 64 11.93 -9.91 -10.48
CA VAL A 64 12.15 -9.96 -11.93
C VAL A 64 11.06 -10.75 -12.66
N LYS A 65 10.70 -11.93 -12.14
CA LYS A 65 9.67 -12.79 -12.74
C LYS A 65 8.27 -12.23 -12.52
N SER A 66 8.00 -11.72 -11.33
CA SER A 66 6.71 -11.13 -10.95
C SER A 66 6.42 -9.90 -11.81
N SER A 67 7.39 -8.99 -11.93
CA SER A 67 7.29 -7.81 -12.79
C SER A 67 7.11 -8.21 -14.26
N ALA A 68 7.91 -9.15 -14.78
CA ALA A 68 7.81 -9.60 -16.16
C ALA A 68 6.45 -10.23 -16.48
N LEU A 69 5.87 -11.00 -15.54
CA LEU A 69 4.56 -11.62 -15.70
C LEU A 69 3.44 -10.57 -15.80
N LEU A 70 3.45 -9.56 -14.91
CA LEU A 70 2.47 -8.47 -14.94
C LEU A 70 2.63 -7.60 -16.21
N GLN A 71 3.87 -7.26 -16.59
CA GLN A 71 4.15 -6.54 -17.84
C GLN A 71 3.67 -7.29 -19.07
N LYS A 72 3.95 -8.60 -19.13
CA LYS A 72 3.47 -9.46 -20.24
C LYS A 72 1.95 -9.49 -20.28
N THR A 73 1.27 -9.68 -19.16
CA THR A 73 -0.19 -9.68 -19.08
C THR A 73 -0.77 -8.38 -19.62
N LEU A 74 -0.21 -7.23 -19.25
CA LEU A 74 -0.66 -5.93 -19.75
C LEU A 74 -0.37 -5.75 -21.25
N THR A 75 0.81 -6.16 -21.72
CA THR A 75 1.19 -6.09 -23.14
C THR A 75 0.29 -6.97 -24.01
N ASP A 76 0.02 -8.20 -23.57
CA ASP A 76 -0.88 -9.13 -24.27
C ASP A 76 -2.31 -8.56 -24.36
N ASN A 77 -2.69 -7.71 -23.41
CA ASN A 77 -3.95 -6.98 -23.41
C ASN A 77 -3.87 -5.60 -24.08
N GLY A 78 -2.79 -5.30 -24.81
CA GLY A 78 -2.68 -4.12 -25.69
C GLY A 78 -2.24 -2.83 -25.00
N PHE A 79 -1.68 -2.88 -23.79
CA PHE A 79 -1.01 -1.74 -23.18
C PHE A 79 0.37 -1.51 -23.80
N THR A 80 0.77 -0.25 -23.86
CA THR A 80 2.17 0.12 -24.10
C THR A 80 2.90 0.16 -22.76
N VAL A 81 3.89 -0.70 -22.57
CA VAL A 81 4.65 -0.83 -21.31
C VAL A 81 6.01 -0.17 -21.43
N LYS A 82 6.33 0.73 -20.49
CA LYS A 82 7.65 1.31 -20.28
C LYS A 82 8.25 0.71 -19.00
N ALA A 83 9.22 -0.19 -19.15
CA ALA A 83 9.93 -0.84 -18.05
C ALA A 83 11.17 -0.06 -17.60
N GLY A 84 11.70 -0.38 -16.42
CA GLY A 84 12.93 0.22 -15.88
C GLY A 84 12.81 1.69 -15.54
N VAL A 85 11.61 2.15 -15.18
CA VAL A 85 11.35 3.56 -14.81
C VAL A 85 11.97 3.89 -13.44
N ALA A 86 12.29 5.15 -13.20
CA ALA A 86 12.85 5.65 -11.95
C ALA A 86 14.15 4.96 -11.51
N ASP A 87 14.97 4.49 -12.46
CA ASP A 87 16.22 3.74 -12.24
C ASP A 87 16.00 2.40 -11.47
N ILE A 88 14.79 1.85 -11.52
CA ILE A 88 14.42 0.58 -10.88
C ILE A 88 14.08 -0.44 -11.97
N PRO A 89 14.88 -1.50 -12.18
CA PRO A 89 14.70 -2.46 -13.28
C PRO A 89 13.34 -3.16 -13.27
N THR A 90 12.74 -3.39 -12.10
CA THR A 90 11.45 -4.09 -11.92
C THR A 90 10.26 -3.14 -11.91
N ALA A 91 10.46 -1.80 -11.89
CA ALA A 91 9.38 -0.83 -12.00
C ALA A 91 8.94 -0.63 -13.45
N PHE A 92 7.65 -0.40 -13.66
CA PHE A 92 7.10 -0.14 -15.00
C PHE A 92 5.87 0.78 -14.95
N VAL A 93 5.56 1.37 -16.10
CA VAL A 93 4.30 2.08 -16.35
C VAL A 93 3.68 1.50 -17.62
N ALA A 94 2.48 0.97 -17.52
CA ALA A 94 1.68 0.48 -18.63
C ALA A 94 0.57 1.48 -18.95
N THR A 95 0.45 1.93 -20.18
CA THR A 95 -0.47 2.99 -20.61
C THR A 95 -1.37 2.52 -21.73
N TYR A 96 -2.66 2.88 -21.67
CA TYR A 96 -3.61 2.74 -22.75
C TYR A 96 -4.55 3.96 -22.84
N GLY A 97 -4.97 4.30 -24.08
CA GLY A 97 -5.83 5.46 -24.33
C GLY A 97 -5.03 6.77 -24.50
N SER A 98 -5.73 7.86 -24.58
CA SER A 98 -5.15 9.20 -24.73
C SER A 98 -6.12 10.29 -24.24
N GLY A 99 -5.56 11.44 -23.86
CA GLY A 99 -6.35 12.56 -23.32
C GLY A 99 -6.73 12.39 -21.85
N SER A 100 -7.55 13.29 -21.37
CA SER A 100 -8.00 13.35 -19.97
C SER A 100 -9.40 12.73 -19.79
N PRO A 101 -9.71 12.25 -18.57
CA PRO A 101 -8.81 12.19 -17.41
C PRO A 101 -7.72 11.10 -17.57
N VAL A 102 -6.58 11.31 -16.88
CA VAL A 102 -5.52 10.31 -16.74
C VAL A 102 -5.67 9.66 -15.37
N ILE A 103 -6.08 8.40 -15.34
CA ILE A 103 -6.28 7.66 -14.10
C ILE A 103 -5.14 6.66 -13.92
N GLY A 104 -4.51 6.67 -12.73
CA GLY A 104 -3.45 5.74 -12.35
C GLY A 104 -3.98 4.65 -11.40
N ILE A 105 -3.51 3.41 -11.58
CA ILE A 105 -3.72 2.32 -10.62
C ILE A 105 -2.34 1.82 -10.19
N LEU A 106 -2.09 1.77 -8.87
CA LEU A 106 -0.85 1.23 -8.32
C LEU A 106 -0.92 -0.30 -8.26
N ALA A 107 0.22 -0.96 -8.47
CA ALA A 107 0.35 -2.42 -8.46
C ALA A 107 1.66 -2.82 -7.75
N GLU A 108 1.57 -3.35 -6.53
CA GLU A 108 2.68 -3.89 -5.76
C GLU A 108 2.81 -5.40 -5.99
N PHE A 109 4.03 -5.96 -5.85
CA PHE A 109 4.26 -7.38 -6.12
C PHE A 109 5.49 -7.98 -5.41
N ASP A 110 6.07 -7.27 -4.44
CA ASP A 110 7.20 -7.75 -3.64
C ASP A 110 6.77 -8.65 -2.48
N ALA A 111 7.65 -9.59 -2.10
CA ALA A 111 7.49 -10.51 -0.98
C ALA A 111 8.37 -10.12 0.20
N LEU A 112 8.06 -10.68 1.36
CA LEU A 112 8.80 -10.49 2.60
C LEU A 112 9.77 -11.67 2.86
N PRO A 113 11.00 -11.39 3.30
CA PRO A 113 11.92 -12.44 3.73
C PRO A 113 11.41 -13.16 4.99
N GLY A 114 11.77 -14.43 5.16
CA GLY A 114 11.47 -15.23 6.35
C GLY A 114 10.03 -15.74 6.43
N LEU A 115 9.17 -15.49 5.44
CA LEU A 115 7.76 -15.85 5.47
C LEU A 115 7.37 -16.95 4.47
N ALA A 116 8.32 -17.86 4.12
CA ALA A 116 8.01 -19.01 3.29
C ALA A 116 7.00 -19.93 4.01
N GLN A 117 5.82 -20.12 3.44
CA GLN A 117 4.69 -20.81 4.07
C GLN A 117 3.85 -21.53 3.01
N GLN A 118 3.41 -22.73 3.27
CA GLN A 118 2.45 -23.44 2.44
C GLN A 118 1.03 -22.86 2.60
N ALA A 119 0.18 -23.02 1.59
CA ALA A 119 -1.23 -22.63 1.63
C ALA A 119 -2.06 -23.57 2.54
N LYS A 120 -1.71 -23.67 3.82
CA LYS A 120 -2.33 -24.55 4.82
C LYS A 120 -2.67 -23.77 6.08
N PRO A 121 -3.74 -24.17 6.81
CA PRO A 121 -4.18 -23.48 8.03
C PRO A 121 -3.34 -23.79 9.27
N GLU A 122 -2.14 -24.32 9.10
CA GLU A 122 -1.11 -24.51 10.11
C GLU A 122 0.24 -24.01 9.62
N LYS A 123 1.15 -23.70 10.55
CA LYS A 123 2.51 -23.29 10.20
C LYS A 123 3.25 -24.45 9.52
N ALA A 124 3.53 -24.27 8.23
CA ALA A 124 4.20 -25.28 7.39
C ALA A 124 5.14 -24.58 6.40
N VAL A 125 6.42 -24.52 6.74
CA VAL A 125 7.44 -23.86 5.92
C VAL A 125 7.62 -24.60 4.60
N ILE A 126 7.86 -23.86 3.52
CA ILE A 126 8.28 -24.44 2.23
C ILE A 126 9.80 -24.57 2.27
N GLU A 127 10.27 -25.81 2.25
CA GLU A 127 11.72 -26.11 2.25
C GLU A 127 12.40 -25.50 1.00
N GLY A 128 13.56 -24.90 1.19
CA GLY A 128 14.32 -24.24 0.11
C GLY A 128 13.83 -22.84 -0.30
N LYS A 129 12.74 -22.32 0.30
CA LYS A 129 12.28 -20.94 0.11
C LYS A 129 12.54 -20.10 1.36
N ASN A 130 12.95 -18.84 1.15
CA ASN A 130 13.27 -17.90 2.23
C ASN A 130 12.33 -16.69 2.30
N ALA A 131 11.35 -16.58 1.40
CA ALA A 131 10.42 -15.45 1.34
C ALA A 131 8.99 -15.93 1.08
N GLY A 132 8.02 -15.07 1.39
CA GLY A 132 6.60 -15.31 1.15
C GLY A 132 5.79 -14.03 1.18
N HIS A 133 4.62 -14.05 0.54
CA HIS A 133 3.73 -12.89 0.42
C HIS A 133 2.88 -12.67 1.69
N GLY A 134 3.55 -12.34 2.80
CA GLY A 134 2.89 -12.05 4.08
C GLY A 134 2.17 -10.70 4.15
N CYS A 135 2.33 -9.85 3.13
CA CYS A 135 1.55 -8.63 2.93
C CYS A 135 0.53 -8.75 1.78
N GLY A 136 0.58 -9.85 1.01
CA GLY A 136 -0.38 -10.14 -0.05
C GLY A 136 -0.16 -9.38 -1.36
N HIS A 137 1.02 -8.82 -1.61
CA HIS A 137 1.30 -8.00 -2.79
C HIS A 137 1.15 -8.75 -4.13
N HIS A 138 1.27 -10.07 -4.16
CA HIS A 138 0.92 -10.89 -5.33
C HIS A 138 -0.55 -10.71 -5.76
N LEU A 139 -1.47 -10.56 -4.79
CA LEU A 139 -2.88 -10.26 -5.03
C LEU A 139 -3.05 -8.80 -5.42
N PHE A 140 -2.28 -7.89 -4.76
CA PHE A 140 -2.32 -6.46 -5.04
C PHE A 140 -2.02 -6.17 -6.50
N GLY A 141 -0.88 -6.62 -7.00
CA GLY A 141 -0.49 -6.40 -8.40
C GLY A 141 -1.48 -6.99 -9.39
N THR A 142 -1.97 -8.20 -9.11
CA THR A 142 -2.89 -8.90 -10.00
C THR A 142 -4.26 -8.21 -10.08
N ALA A 143 -4.86 -7.79 -8.95
CA ALA A 143 -6.13 -7.07 -8.95
C ALA A 143 -6.04 -5.73 -9.69
N SER A 144 -4.92 -5.02 -9.50
CA SER A 144 -4.66 -3.74 -10.16
C SER A 144 -4.55 -3.90 -11.68
N VAL A 145 -3.89 -4.96 -12.14
CA VAL A 145 -3.83 -5.34 -13.57
C VAL A 145 -5.21 -5.70 -14.09
N ALA A 146 -6.00 -6.47 -13.35
CA ALA A 146 -7.36 -6.86 -13.74
C ALA A 146 -8.27 -5.63 -13.90
N ALA A 147 -8.24 -4.70 -12.94
CA ALA A 147 -8.99 -3.44 -13.04
C ALA A 147 -8.55 -2.59 -14.23
N GLY A 148 -7.23 -2.47 -14.46
CA GLY A 148 -6.69 -1.75 -15.62
C GLY A 148 -7.13 -2.33 -16.96
N ILE A 149 -7.14 -3.66 -17.09
CA ILE A 149 -7.58 -4.37 -18.31
C ILE A 149 -9.06 -4.12 -18.60
N GLU A 150 -9.92 -4.14 -17.59
CA GLU A 150 -11.34 -3.83 -17.75
C GLU A 150 -11.55 -2.39 -18.25
N ILE A 151 -10.89 -1.42 -17.62
CA ILE A 151 -10.98 -0.02 -18.07
C ILE A 151 -10.44 0.14 -19.49
N LYS A 152 -9.33 -0.50 -19.81
CA LYS A 152 -8.79 -0.51 -21.18
C LYS A 152 -9.81 -1.03 -22.19
N LYS A 153 -10.51 -2.12 -21.87
CA LYS A 153 -11.58 -2.69 -22.72
C LYS A 153 -12.68 -1.67 -22.97
N LEU A 154 -13.17 -1.03 -21.91
CA LEU A 154 -14.23 -0.01 -22.02
C LEU A 154 -13.79 1.21 -22.84
N ILE A 155 -12.52 1.64 -22.74
CA ILE A 155 -11.95 2.70 -23.59
C ILE A 155 -11.88 2.23 -25.06
N ALA A 156 -11.41 1.00 -25.30
CA ALA A 156 -11.33 0.44 -26.66
C ALA A 156 -12.69 0.31 -27.33
N GLU A 157 -13.73 0.00 -26.56
CA GLU A 157 -15.13 -0.06 -26.99
C GLU A 157 -15.79 1.32 -27.11
N LYS A 158 -15.05 2.41 -26.85
CA LYS A 158 -15.54 3.81 -26.85
C LYS A 158 -16.69 4.07 -25.87
N LYS A 159 -16.78 3.26 -24.81
CA LYS A 159 -17.71 3.48 -23.69
C LYS A 159 -17.16 4.46 -22.67
N LEU A 160 -15.83 4.57 -22.60
CA LEU A 160 -15.09 5.55 -21.81
C LEU A 160 -14.09 6.29 -22.70
N SER A 161 -13.63 7.47 -22.29
CA SER A 161 -12.58 8.23 -22.99
C SER A 161 -11.59 8.82 -22.00
N GLY A 162 -10.30 8.77 -22.31
CA GLY A 162 -9.20 9.21 -21.46
C GLY A 162 -8.03 8.23 -21.47
N THR A 163 -7.20 8.30 -20.46
CA THR A 163 -5.99 7.49 -20.33
C THR A 163 -6.03 6.65 -19.06
N ILE A 164 -5.79 5.35 -19.16
CA ILE A 164 -5.53 4.49 -18.01
C ILE A 164 -4.05 4.12 -17.93
N ARG A 165 -3.48 4.22 -16.73
CA ARG A 165 -2.11 3.77 -16.44
C ARG A 165 -2.11 2.78 -15.28
N VAL A 166 -1.36 1.68 -15.44
CA VAL A 166 -1.03 0.75 -14.35
C VAL A 166 0.45 0.93 -14.02
N TYR A 167 0.73 1.25 -12.77
CA TYR A 167 2.07 1.51 -12.25
C TYR A 167 2.56 0.28 -11.52
N GLY A 168 3.53 -0.44 -12.05
CA GLY A 168 4.23 -1.52 -11.36
C GLY A 168 5.19 -0.94 -10.34
N CYS A 169 4.86 -1.11 -9.08
CA CYS A 169 5.52 -0.48 -7.93
C CYS A 169 6.28 -1.53 -7.11
N PRO A 170 7.57 -1.80 -7.39
CA PRO A 170 8.36 -2.76 -6.65
C PRO A 170 8.80 -2.24 -5.28
N ALA A 171 9.21 -3.17 -4.42
CA ALA A 171 9.96 -2.89 -3.18
C ALA A 171 9.24 -1.93 -2.21
N GLU A 172 7.92 -2.08 -2.03
CA GLU A 172 7.18 -1.36 -0.98
C GLU A 172 7.77 -1.69 0.39
N GLU A 173 8.10 -2.97 0.64
CA GLU A 173 8.63 -3.52 1.89
C GLU A 173 10.07 -3.06 2.16
N GLY A 174 10.22 -1.78 2.46
CA GLY A 174 11.46 -1.13 2.87
C GLY A 174 12.36 -0.59 1.77
N GLY A 175 12.04 -0.81 0.48
CA GLY A 175 12.77 -0.23 -0.65
C GLY A 175 12.27 1.14 -1.07
N SER A 176 11.01 1.50 -0.72
CA SER A 176 10.39 2.80 -1.05
C SER A 176 10.31 3.07 -2.56
N GLY A 177 9.93 2.07 -3.35
CA GLY A 177 9.92 2.17 -4.82
C GLY A 177 9.09 3.33 -5.36
N LYS A 178 7.90 3.59 -4.78
CA LYS A 178 7.01 4.69 -5.19
C LYS A 178 7.61 6.07 -4.92
N VAL A 179 8.43 6.23 -3.88
CA VAL A 179 9.13 7.50 -3.60
C VAL A 179 10.02 7.88 -4.78
N TYR A 180 10.75 6.92 -5.35
CA TYR A 180 11.58 7.17 -6.54
C TYR A 180 10.74 7.44 -7.78
N MET A 181 9.59 6.77 -7.93
CA MET A 181 8.66 6.99 -9.03
C MET A 181 8.06 8.41 -8.99
N VAL A 182 7.71 8.91 -7.79
CA VAL A 182 7.26 10.31 -7.59
C VAL A 182 8.38 11.28 -7.91
N ARG A 183 9.60 11.05 -7.42
CA ARG A 183 10.78 11.88 -7.74
C ARG A 183 11.08 11.94 -9.23
N ALA A 184 10.86 10.84 -9.94
CA ALA A 184 11.01 10.77 -11.40
C ALA A 184 9.89 11.49 -12.17
N GLY A 185 8.89 12.06 -11.48
CA GLY A 185 7.79 12.83 -12.08
C GLY A 185 6.75 11.97 -12.79
N LEU A 186 6.69 10.66 -12.50
CA LEU A 186 5.79 9.73 -13.20
C LEU A 186 4.29 9.99 -12.94
N PHE A 187 3.98 10.82 -11.94
CA PHE A 187 2.60 11.17 -11.56
C PHE A 187 2.22 12.61 -11.89
N ASN A 188 3.12 13.40 -12.53
CA ASN A 188 2.89 14.85 -12.72
C ASN A 188 1.71 15.20 -13.62
N ASP A 189 1.32 14.31 -14.53
CA ASP A 189 0.22 14.48 -15.47
C ASP A 189 -0.97 13.55 -15.18
N VAL A 190 -1.02 12.97 -13.98
CA VAL A 190 -2.09 12.09 -13.51
C VAL A 190 -3.15 12.90 -12.77
N ASP A 191 -4.43 12.63 -13.04
CA ASP A 191 -5.55 13.32 -12.43
C ASP A 191 -5.96 12.71 -11.08
N VAL A 192 -6.01 11.38 -11.00
CA VAL A 192 -6.35 10.62 -9.79
C VAL A 192 -5.59 9.30 -9.79
N VAL A 193 -5.17 8.86 -8.61
CA VAL A 193 -4.59 7.52 -8.38
C VAL A 193 -5.51 6.69 -7.50
N ILE A 194 -5.69 5.43 -7.91
CA ILE A 194 -6.43 4.41 -7.18
C ILE A 194 -5.45 3.34 -6.72
N HIS A 195 -5.60 2.88 -5.49
CA HIS A 195 -4.88 1.73 -4.98
C HIS A 195 -5.77 0.86 -4.10
N TRP A 196 -5.24 -0.25 -3.61
CA TRP A 196 -5.90 -1.07 -2.62
C TRP A 196 -4.84 -1.77 -1.76
N HIS A 197 -5.26 -2.44 -0.70
CA HIS A 197 -4.34 -3.26 0.08
C HIS A 197 -5.03 -4.55 0.55
N PRO A 198 -4.36 -5.71 0.48
CA PRO A 198 -4.81 -6.95 1.12
C PRO A 198 -5.06 -6.76 2.61
N GLY A 199 -6.08 -7.42 3.15
CA GLY A 199 -6.42 -7.29 4.55
C GLY A 199 -7.32 -8.40 5.06
N ALA A 200 -7.74 -8.28 6.32
CA ALA A 200 -8.66 -9.22 6.97
C ALA A 200 -10.11 -8.72 6.98
N ASP A 201 -10.40 -7.60 6.34
CA ASP A 201 -11.73 -6.98 6.25
C ASP A 201 -11.89 -6.18 4.94
N ASN A 202 -13.12 -5.72 4.64
CA ASN A 202 -13.39 -4.86 3.50
C ASN A 202 -13.78 -3.47 3.97
N GLY A 203 -13.14 -2.44 3.44
CA GLY A 203 -13.46 -1.04 3.75
C GLY A 203 -12.60 -0.08 2.96
N VAL A 204 -13.12 1.12 2.72
CA VAL A 204 -12.35 2.19 2.13
C VAL A 204 -11.48 2.86 3.20
N THR A 205 -10.26 3.23 2.82
CA THR A 205 -9.28 3.82 3.73
C THR A 205 -9.50 5.33 3.85
N LEU A 206 -9.92 5.78 5.03
CA LEU A 206 -9.90 7.17 5.48
C LEU A 206 -9.06 7.33 6.77
N THR A 207 -8.04 6.51 6.89
CA THR A 207 -7.06 6.54 7.99
C THR A 207 -5.70 6.80 7.38
N SER A 208 -4.97 7.79 7.88
CA SER A 208 -3.62 8.08 7.41
C SER A 208 -2.64 6.97 7.83
N ALA A 209 -1.52 6.88 7.12
CA ALA A 209 -0.37 6.06 7.49
C ALA A 209 0.65 6.90 8.27
N LEU A 210 1.57 6.24 8.98
CA LEU A 210 2.67 6.94 9.64
C LEU A 210 3.73 7.36 8.61
N ALA A 211 4.09 8.63 8.60
CA ALA A 211 5.34 9.06 7.98
C ALA A 211 6.52 8.42 8.71
N ASN A 212 7.60 8.12 7.98
CA ASN A 212 8.83 7.64 8.61
C ASN A 212 10.08 8.20 7.94
N LYS A 213 11.16 8.22 8.72
CA LYS A 213 12.51 8.43 8.23
C LYS A 213 13.48 7.55 9.00
N SER A 214 14.37 6.89 8.28
CA SER A 214 15.31 5.95 8.88
C SER A 214 16.73 6.19 8.38
N ALA A 215 17.71 5.99 9.25
CA ALA A 215 19.12 6.16 8.93
C ALA A 215 20.01 5.24 9.75
N LYS A 216 21.14 4.88 9.18
CA LYS A 216 22.27 4.26 9.86
C LYS A 216 23.25 5.34 10.27
N PHE A 217 23.54 5.42 11.57
CA PHE A 217 24.55 6.29 12.13
C PHE A 217 25.81 5.46 12.38
N ARG A 218 26.96 5.93 11.87
CA ARG A 218 28.25 5.24 11.94
C ARG A 218 29.22 6.09 12.72
N PHE A 219 29.68 5.55 13.84
CA PHE A 219 30.69 6.19 14.67
C PHE A 219 32.06 5.61 14.34
N HIS A 220 33.06 6.50 14.28
CA HIS A 220 34.45 6.18 14.00
C HIS A 220 35.32 6.65 15.17
N GLY A 221 36.04 5.70 15.75
CA GLY A 221 36.90 5.90 16.90
C GLY A 221 38.37 5.54 16.64
N LEU A 222 39.07 5.14 17.68
CA LEU A 222 40.46 4.69 17.63
C LEU A 222 40.62 3.40 18.42
N SER A 223 41.11 2.34 17.77
CA SER A 223 41.42 1.08 18.44
C SER A 223 42.60 1.19 19.39
N ALA A 224 42.51 0.50 20.51
CA ALA A 224 43.60 0.30 21.49
C ALA A 224 43.37 -1.00 22.25
N HIS A 225 44.41 -1.47 22.92
CA HIS A 225 44.27 -2.59 23.86
C HIS A 225 43.53 -2.11 25.11
N ALA A 226 42.30 -2.60 25.31
CA ALA A 226 41.38 -2.10 26.34
C ALA A 226 41.93 -2.14 27.79
N ALA A 227 42.87 -3.06 28.09
CA ALA A 227 43.46 -3.16 29.39
C ALA A 227 44.87 -2.52 29.48
N ALA A 228 45.66 -2.57 28.38
CA ALA A 228 47.07 -2.12 28.44
C ALA A 228 47.26 -0.62 28.12
N SER A 229 46.39 -0.05 27.27
CA SER A 229 46.49 1.35 26.80
C SER A 229 45.14 1.94 26.46
N PRO A 230 44.12 1.87 27.34
CA PRO A 230 42.77 2.37 27.05
C PRO A 230 42.76 3.90 26.82
N ASP A 231 43.66 4.66 27.42
CA ASP A 231 43.85 6.08 27.24
C ASP A 231 44.18 6.52 25.82
N ARG A 232 44.70 5.60 25.00
CA ARG A 232 45.01 5.81 23.58
C ARG A 232 43.83 5.47 22.63
N GLY A 233 42.78 4.79 23.13
CA GLY A 233 41.59 4.45 22.38
C GLY A 233 40.51 5.53 22.45
N ARG A 234 39.60 5.48 21.49
CA ARG A 234 38.32 6.18 21.50
C ARG A 234 37.26 5.18 20.99
N SER A 235 36.36 4.80 21.87
CA SER A 235 35.36 3.77 21.57
C SER A 235 34.24 4.35 20.72
N ALA A 236 34.12 3.84 19.51
CA ALA A 236 32.96 4.14 18.65
C ALA A 236 31.65 3.61 19.25
N LEU A 237 31.72 2.51 20.03
CA LEU A 237 30.54 1.98 20.74
C LEU A 237 30.06 2.94 21.81
N ASP A 238 30.95 3.60 22.54
CA ASP A 238 30.58 4.63 23.55
C ASP A 238 29.84 5.80 22.87
N GLY A 239 30.24 6.15 21.64
CA GLY A 239 29.51 7.13 20.83
C GLY A 239 28.08 6.70 20.52
N VAL A 240 27.87 5.43 20.11
CA VAL A 240 26.54 4.86 19.88
C VAL A 240 25.72 4.83 21.18
N GLU A 241 26.30 4.36 22.30
CA GLU A 241 25.58 4.27 23.58
C GLU A 241 25.21 5.67 24.11
N ALA A 242 26.10 6.66 23.97
CA ALA A 242 25.80 8.04 24.31
C ALA A 242 24.67 8.64 23.47
N MET A 243 24.67 8.39 22.15
CA MET A 243 23.57 8.78 21.28
C MET A 243 22.26 8.13 21.71
N ASP A 244 22.25 6.81 21.93
CA ASP A 244 21.06 6.05 22.34
C ASP A 244 20.49 6.57 23.66
N TYR A 245 21.35 6.91 24.62
CA TYR A 245 20.96 7.51 25.89
C TYR A 245 20.33 8.89 25.70
N MET A 246 20.93 9.78 24.88
CA MET A 246 20.38 11.11 24.57
C MET A 246 19.03 11.01 23.86
N VAL A 247 18.89 10.10 22.88
CA VAL A 247 17.63 9.87 22.16
C VAL A 247 16.56 9.32 23.11
N ASN A 248 16.91 8.46 24.05
CA ASN A 248 15.95 7.96 25.04
C ASN A 248 15.45 9.08 25.98
N MET A 249 16.30 10.04 26.35
CA MET A 249 15.85 11.23 27.09
C MET A 249 14.92 12.14 26.27
N MET A 250 15.08 12.21 24.94
CA MET A 250 14.18 12.99 24.07
C MET A 250 12.72 12.54 24.15
N ARG A 251 12.44 11.27 24.51
CA ARG A 251 11.08 10.69 24.51
C ARG A 251 10.11 11.45 25.42
N GLU A 252 10.61 12.11 26.46
CA GLU A 252 9.81 12.94 27.37
C GLU A 252 9.39 14.29 26.73
N HIS A 253 9.98 14.67 25.59
CA HIS A 253 9.87 16.00 25.01
C HIS A 253 9.39 16.00 23.55
N ILE A 254 8.83 14.89 23.08
CA ILE A 254 8.27 14.72 21.74
C ILE A 254 6.79 14.30 21.83
N PRO A 255 5.97 14.52 20.78
CA PRO A 255 4.57 14.09 20.78
C PRO A 255 4.42 12.60 21.08
N GLN A 256 3.36 12.25 21.83
CA GLN A 256 3.10 10.87 22.28
C GLN A 256 2.92 9.88 21.13
N GLU A 257 2.44 10.33 19.98
CA GLU A 257 2.22 9.54 18.77
C GLU A 257 3.54 9.14 18.10
N THR A 258 4.66 9.77 18.49
CA THR A 258 5.98 9.46 17.92
C THR A 258 6.43 8.06 18.31
N ARG A 259 7.07 7.37 17.37
CA ARG A 259 7.78 6.11 17.62
C ARG A 259 9.22 6.26 17.15
N ILE A 260 10.17 6.00 18.04
CA ILE A 260 11.59 5.92 17.70
C ILE A 260 12.06 4.51 18.07
N HIS A 261 12.60 3.80 17.09
CA HIS A 261 13.14 2.45 17.28
C HIS A 261 14.59 2.44 16.82
N TYR A 262 15.42 1.62 17.43
CA TYR A 262 16.77 1.43 16.94
C TYR A 262 17.29 0.02 17.24
N VAL A 263 18.33 -0.34 16.53
CA VAL A 263 19.12 -1.54 16.77
C VAL A 263 20.59 -1.23 16.51
N ILE A 264 21.47 -1.67 17.40
CA ILE A 264 22.92 -1.61 17.17
C ILE A 264 23.25 -2.74 16.19
N THR A 265 23.68 -2.39 14.99
CA THR A 265 24.00 -3.35 13.90
C THR A 265 25.47 -3.76 13.94
N ASN A 266 26.34 -2.94 14.58
CA ASN A 266 27.73 -3.26 14.85
C ASN A 266 28.16 -2.57 16.14
N GLY A 267 28.61 -3.33 17.14
CA GLY A 267 29.11 -2.83 18.43
C GLY A 267 30.57 -3.19 18.71
N GLY A 268 31.33 -3.60 17.69
CA GLY A 268 32.70 -4.12 17.86
C GLY A 268 32.76 -5.65 17.79
N LYS A 269 33.96 -6.24 18.03
CA LYS A 269 34.21 -7.67 17.83
C LYS A 269 34.70 -8.42 19.07
N ALA A 270 35.50 -7.77 19.91
CA ALA A 270 36.07 -8.41 21.09
C ALA A 270 36.24 -7.39 22.23
N PRO A 271 35.92 -7.76 23.49
CA PRO A 271 35.89 -6.81 24.61
C PRO A 271 37.27 -6.28 25.05
N ASN A 272 38.34 -6.95 24.65
CA ASN A 272 39.72 -6.51 24.90
C ASN A 272 40.30 -5.57 23.83
N VAL A 273 39.49 -5.21 22.80
CA VAL A 273 39.82 -4.23 21.76
C VAL A 273 38.84 -3.09 21.82
N VAL A 274 39.32 -1.85 22.02
CA VAL A 274 38.48 -0.66 21.92
C VAL A 274 37.93 -0.56 20.51
N PRO A 275 36.58 -0.53 20.29
CA PRO A 275 36.01 -0.51 18.96
C PRO A 275 36.30 0.81 18.22
N ASP A 276 36.88 0.73 17.04
CA ASP A 276 37.14 1.88 16.16
C ASP A 276 35.97 2.14 15.17
N PHE A 277 34.99 1.24 15.12
CA PHE A 277 33.77 1.38 14.34
C PHE A 277 32.58 0.79 15.08
N ALA A 278 31.46 1.55 15.10
CA ALA A 278 30.17 1.05 15.54
C ALA A 278 29.05 1.66 14.69
N GLU A 279 27.95 0.94 14.51
CA GLU A 279 26.80 1.37 13.69
C GLU A 279 25.50 1.10 14.45
N VAL A 280 24.61 2.09 14.46
CA VAL A 280 23.23 1.96 14.97
C VAL A 280 22.23 2.39 13.90
N TYR A 281 21.14 1.62 13.73
CA TYR A 281 20.11 1.87 12.76
C TYR A 281 18.83 2.36 13.43
N TYR A 282 18.40 3.57 13.08
CA TYR A 282 17.25 4.27 13.66
C TYR A 282 16.08 4.36 12.69
N TYR A 283 14.86 4.26 13.25
CA TYR A 283 13.59 4.66 12.64
C TYR A 283 12.91 5.72 13.49
N VAL A 284 12.44 6.80 12.84
CA VAL A 284 11.57 7.83 13.44
C VAL A 284 10.25 7.81 12.70
N ARG A 285 9.13 7.65 13.42
CA ARG A 285 7.78 7.60 12.85
C ARG A 285 6.85 8.56 13.60
N HIS A 286 5.94 9.21 12.84
CA HIS A 286 4.89 10.05 13.39
C HIS A 286 3.72 10.17 12.38
N PRO A 287 2.45 10.42 12.81
CA PRO A 287 1.33 10.69 11.90
C PRO A 287 1.52 11.86 10.94
N LYS A 288 2.41 12.81 11.25
CA LYS A 288 2.70 14.00 10.45
C LYS A 288 4.16 14.02 10.01
N LYS A 289 4.41 14.13 8.72
CA LYS A 289 5.77 14.19 8.16
C LYS A 289 6.62 15.34 8.69
N GLU A 290 6.01 16.48 9.02
CA GLU A 290 6.73 17.63 9.58
C GLU A 290 7.38 17.28 10.92
N GLU A 291 6.66 16.53 11.75
CA GLU A 291 7.19 16.06 13.04
C GLU A 291 8.30 15.02 12.84
N VAL A 292 8.16 14.14 11.85
CA VAL A 292 9.24 13.18 11.50
C VAL A 292 10.52 13.93 11.13
N VAL A 293 10.42 14.97 10.30
CA VAL A 293 11.59 15.77 9.88
C VAL A 293 12.20 16.47 11.10
N ARG A 294 11.39 17.15 11.92
CA ARG A 294 11.84 17.87 13.11
C ARG A 294 12.53 16.95 14.13
N ILE A 295 11.92 15.80 14.41
CA ILE A 295 12.45 14.84 15.39
C ILE A 295 13.71 14.16 14.84
N PHE A 296 13.74 13.81 13.55
CA PHE A 296 14.92 13.24 12.94
C PHE A 296 16.13 14.20 12.98
N ASP A 297 15.90 15.49 12.74
CA ASP A 297 16.95 16.52 12.92
C ASP A 297 17.48 16.55 14.36
N TRP A 298 16.61 16.38 15.35
CA TRP A 298 17.04 16.28 16.75
C TRP A 298 17.85 15.00 17.02
N VAL A 299 17.44 13.86 16.46
CA VAL A 299 18.22 12.61 16.54
C VAL A 299 19.62 12.79 15.93
N THR A 300 19.72 13.51 14.81
CA THR A 300 21.01 13.84 14.19
C THR A 300 21.90 14.69 15.11
N LYS A 301 21.33 15.70 15.77
CA LYS A 301 22.05 16.51 16.75
C LYS A 301 22.51 15.72 18.00
N ALA A 302 21.71 14.73 18.41
CA ALA A 302 22.12 13.82 19.48
C ALA A 302 23.35 12.98 19.06
N ALA A 303 23.40 12.52 17.82
CA ALA A 303 24.56 11.82 17.28
C ALA A 303 25.81 12.71 17.23
N GLU A 304 25.70 13.95 16.76
CA GLU A 304 26.78 14.94 16.74
C GLU A 304 27.29 15.25 18.15
N GLY A 305 26.38 15.47 19.12
CA GLY A 305 26.72 15.70 20.51
C GLY A 305 27.41 14.51 21.18
N ALA A 306 26.95 13.28 20.87
CA ALA A 306 27.58 12.05 21.32
C ALA A 306 29.00 11.90 20.78
N ALA A 307 29.21 12.14 19.49
CA ALA A 307 30.52 12.07 18.85
C ALA A 307 31.51 13.10 19.49
N LEU A 308 31.03 14.32 19.69
CA LEU A 308 31.84 15.36 20.33
C LEU A 308 32.26 14.95 21.76
N GLY A 309 31.31 14.45 22.58
CA GLY A 309 31.57 14.06 23.96
C GLY A 309 32.47 12.85 24.12
N THR A 310 32.43 11.91 23.19
CA THR A 310 33.24 10.67 23.18
C THR A 310 34.55 10.83 22.40
N GLN A 311 34.82 12.01 21.81
CA GLN A 311 35.97 12.29 20.97
C GLN A 311 36.08 11.31 19.76
N THR A 312 34.91 10.94 19.21
CA THR A 312 34.76 10.16 17.98
C THR A 312 34.28 11.06 16.84
N SER A 313 34.13 10.52 15.64
CA SER A 313 33.39 11.19 14.57
C SER A 313 32.17 10.37 14.18
N VAL A 314 31.16 11.03 13.60
CA VAL A 314 29.94 10.37 13.15
C VAL A 314 29.57 10.82 11.74
N ASP A 315 29.16 9.87 10.92
CA ASP A 315 28.42 10.09 9.67
C ASP A 315 27.10 9.32 9.70
N TYR A 316 26.17 9.68 8.81
CA TYR A 316 24.95 8.89 8.68
C TYR A 316 24.48 8.79 7.23
N GLU A 317 23.78 7.69 6.95
CA GLU A 317 23.14 7.42 5.67
C GLU A 317 21.65 7.27 5.88
N VAL A 318 20.83 8.12 5.22
CA VAL A 318 19.38 7.94 5.19
C VAL A 318 19.06 6.68 4.38
N ILE A 319 18.38 5.71 4.99
CA ILE A 319 18.05 4.43 4.36
C ILE A 319 16.67 4.45 3.73
N GLY A 320 15.68 5.03 4.40
CA GLY A 320 14.30 5.13 3.94
C GLY A 320 13.64 6.39 4.43
N GLY A 321 12.51 6.72 3.80
CA GLY A 321 11.69 7.85 4.22
C GLY A 321 10.44 7.94 3.36
N THR A 322 9.27 7.87 4.00
CA THR A 322 7.95 7.96 3.36
C THR A 322 7.09 9.00 4.07
N HIS A 323 6.21 9.63 3.32
CA HIS A 323 5.21 10.55 3.86
C HIS A 323 4.09 9.79 4.56
N ASP A 324 3.35 10.49 5.42
CA ASP A 324 1.99 10.14 5.81
C ASP A 324 1.07 10.14 4.60
N LEU A 325 -0.08 9.49 4.70
CA LEU A 325 -1.06 9.44 3.61
C LEU A 325 -1.96 10.68 3.66
N LEU A 326 -1.93 11.49 2.60
CA LEU A 326 -2.85 12.60 2.40
C LEU A 326 -4.18 12.05 1.87
N LEU A 327 -5.21 12.09 2.71
CA LEU A 327 -6.52 11.50 2.42
C LEU A 327 -7.31 12.36 1.43
N ASN A 328 -8.21 11.73 0.66
CA ASN A 328 -9.19 12.41 -0.18
C ASN A 328 -10.58 11.83 0.09
N LYS A 329 -11.38 12.56 0.85
CA LYS A 329 -12.70 12.12 1.29
C LYS A 329 -13.70 12.02 0.14
N THR A 330 -13.63 12.96 -0.80
CA THR A 330 -14.47 12.95 -2.01
C THR A 330 -14.35 11.65 -2.78
N LEU A 331 -13.12 11.19 -3.00
CA LEU A 331 -12.86 9.92 -3.68
C LEU A 331 -13.23 8.71 -2.81
N ALA A 332 -13.02 8.81 -1.49
CA ALA A 332 -13.35 7.72 -0.57
C ALA A 332 -14.85 7.47 -0.47
N GLU A 333 -15.66 8.52 -0.50
CA GLU A 333 -17.12 8.42 -0.51
C GLU A 333 -17.62 7.71 -1.78
N ASP A 334 -17.07 8.03 -2.94
CA ASP A 334 -17.40 7.37 -4.21
C ASP A 334 -16.96 5.89 -4.20
N MET A 335 -15.72 5.61 -3.83
CA MET A 335 -15.20 4.24 -3.74
C MET A 335 -15.99 3.39 -2.76
N GLN A 336 -16.48 3.97 -1.65
CA GLN A 336 -17.32 3.26 -0.68
C GLN A 336 -18.65 2.80 -1.29
N GLN A 337 -19.28 3.61 -2.15
CA GLN A 337 -20.51 3.21 -2.86
C GLN A 337 -20.23 2.05 -3.82
N ASN A 338 -19.10 2.07 -4.51
CA ASN A 338 -18.68 1.00 -5.39
C ASN A 338 -18.34 -0.29 -4.63
N LEU A 339 -17.66 -0.20 -3.48
CA LEU A 339 -17.39 -1.34 -2.62
C LEU A 339 -18.67 -1.96 -2.06
N LEU A 340 -19.65 -1.14 -1.65
CA LEU A 340 -20.96 -1.62 -1.22
C LEU A 340 -21.72 -2.35 -2.34
N ARG A 341 -21.59 -1.89 -3.58
CA ARG A 341 -22.17 -2.54 -4.77
C ARG A 341 -21.53 -3.90 -5.05
N VAL A 342 -20.21 -4.00 -4.92
CA VAL A 342 -19.45 -5.26 -5.12
C VAL A 342 -19.70 -6.25 -3.98
N GLY A 343 -19.74 -5.77 -2.74
CA GLY A 343 -19.87 -6.57 -1.52
C GLY A 343 -18.55 -7.19 -1.07
N GLY A 344 -18.62 -7.98 0.01
CA GLY A 344 -17.49 -8.70 0.57
C GLY A 344 -17.34 -10.13 0.05
N VAL A 345 -16.53 -10.93 0.74
CA VAL A 345 -16.19 -12.31 0.34
C VAL A 345 -17.08 -13.32 1.04
N SER A 346 -17.70 -14.22 0.28
CA SER A 346 -18.43 -15.37 0.82
C SER A 346 -17.58 -16.63 0.77
N TYR A 347 -17.44 -17.32 1.89
CA TYR A 347 -16.67 -18.56 2.00
C TYR A 347 -17.54 -19.79 1.72
N THR A 348 -16.98 -20.76 1.02
CA THR A 348 -17.52 -22.11 0.92
C THR A 348 -17.38 -22.86 2.25
N PRO A 349 -18.06 -24.01 2.46
CA PRO A 349 -17.86 -24.83 3.67
C PRO A 349 -16.40 -25.21 3.91
N ALA A 350 -15.64 -25.56 2.87
CA ALA A 350 -14.23 -25.93 2.98
C ALA A 350 -13.34 -24.71 3.37
N GLU A 351 -13.61 -23.53 2.82
CA GLU A 351 -12.92 -22.29 3.20
C GLU A 351 -13.28 -21.87 4.63
N THR A 352 -14.50 -22.09 5.07
CA THR A 352 -14.93 -21.84 6.45
C THR A 352 -14.19 -22.76 7.43
N GLU A 353 -14.00 -24.04 7.08
CA GLU A 353 -13.23 -24.99 7.88
C GLU A 353 -11.75 -24.56 7.96
N PHE A 354 -11.14 -24.21 6.82
CA PHE A 354 -9.79 -23.63 6.76
C PHE A 354 -9.67 -22.40 7.66
N ALA A 355 -10.63 -21.47 7.56
CA ALA A 355 -10.64 -20.23 8.33
C ALA A 355 -10.72 -20.49 9.84
N LYS A 356 -11.63 -21.36 10.29
CA LYS A 356 -11.77 -21.73 11.71
C LYS A 356 -10.50 -22.41 12.25
N LYS A 357 -9.88 -23.30 11.47
CA LYS A 357 -8.63 -23.94 11.85
C LYS A 357 -7.48 -22.93 11.95
N LEU A 358 -7.39 -22.00 11.01
CA LEU A 358 -6.39 -20.94 11.06
C LEU A 358 -6.61 -20.00 12.24
N GLN A 359 -7.86 -19.61 12.53
CA GLN A 359 -8.22 -18.79 13.69
C GLN A 359 -7.86 -19.46 15.02
N SER A 360 -7.85 -20.78 15.12
CA SER A 360 -7.42 -21.49 16.33
C SER A 360 -5.93 -21.31 16.65
N SER A 361 -5.13 -20.79 15.72
CA SER A 361 -3.72 -20.44 15.93
C SER A 361 -3.52 -19.07 16.62
N PHE A 362 -4.54 -18.26 16.77
CA PHE A 362 -4.44 -16.96 17.41
C PHE A 362 -4.63 -17.07 18.93
N THR A 363 -3.92 -16.23 19.68
CA THR A 363 -3.97 -16.14 21.14
C THR A 363 -4.83 -14.97 21.63
N TYR A 364 -5.52 -14.29 20.73
CA TYR A 364 -6.37 -13.13 20.97
C TYR A 364 -7.75 -13.31 20.34
N ALA A 365 -8.73 -12.52 20.78
CA ALA A 365 -10.07 -12.55 20.21
C ALA A 365 -10.06 -12.07 18.76
N VAL A 366 -10.76 -12.80 17.89
CA VAL A 366 -10.87 -12.51 16.47
C VAL A 366 -12.33 -12.34 16.06
N PRO A 367 -12.62 -11.56 14.99
CA PRO A 367 -13.96 -11.47 14.42
C PRO A 367 -14.45 -12.84 13.91
N ALA A 368 -15.77 -13.01 13.83
CA ALA A 368 -16.37 -14.18 13.23
C ALA A 368 -15.93 -14.33 11.76
N VAL A 369 -15.81 -15.58 11.26
CA VAL A 369 -15.39 -15.88 9.89
C VAL A 369 -16.30 -15.20 8.86
N GLU A 370 -17.60 -15.11 9.15
CA GLU A 370 -18.62 -14.50 8.30
C GLU A 370 -18.41 -12.98 8.10
N SER A 371 -17.62 -12.33 8.95
CA SER A 371 -17.30 -10.90 8.82
C SER A 371 -16.49 -10.57 7.55
N ALA A 372 -15.88 -11.57 6.91
CA ALA A 372 -15.27 -11.42 5.58
C ALA A 372 -16.29 -10.98 4.50
N GLY A 373 -17.58 -11.27 4.69
CA GLY A 373 -18.66 -10.81 3.82
C GLY A 373 -19.14 -9.38 4.07
N THR A 374 -18.70 -8.76 5.15
CA THR A 374 -19.17 -7.43 5.56
C THR A 374 -18.29 -6.33 4.98
N VAL A 375 -18.91 -5.30 4.42
CA VAL A 375 -18.26 -4.03 4.07
C VAL A 375 -18.40 -3.08 5.26
N ARG A 376 -17.27 -2.60 5.79
CA ARG A 376 -17.27 -1.64 6.89
C ARG A 376 -17.83 -0.30 6.43
N PRO A 377 -18.60 0.40 7.30
CA PRO A 377 -19.00 1.77 7.00
C PRO A 377 -17.75 2.67 6.88
N LEU A 378 -17.81 3.64 5.97
CA LEU A 378 -16.78 4.65 5.86
C LEU A 378 -16.73 5.46 7.16
N LYS A 379 -15.57 5.47 7.80
CA LYS A 379 -15.30 6.26 9.00
C LYS A 379 -13.99 6.98 8.79
N GLU A 380 -14.02 8.27 9.12
CA GLU A 380 -12.79 9.04 9.27
C GLU A 380 -12.21 8.71 10.65
N GLU A 381 -11.08 8.02 10.66
CA GLU A 381 -10.36 7.69 11.88
C GLU A 381 -9.29 8.76 12.12
N GLN A 382 -9.33 9.37 13.30
CA GLN A 382 -8.37 10.44 13.66
C GLN A 382 -6.96 9.91 13.91
N ASP A 383 -6.86 8.64 14.32
CA ASP A 383 -5.58 8.00 14.57
C ASP A 383 -5.01 7.43 13.25
N ALA A 384 -3.75 7.77 12.97
CA ALA A 384 -3.04 7.12 11.86
C ALA A 384 -2.94 5.61 12.13
N GLY A 385 -3.18 4.81 11.10
CA GLY A 385 -2.94 3.37 11.14
C GLY A 385 -1.50 3.07 11.61
N GLY A 386 -1.29 1.93 12.25
CA GLY A 386 0.01 1.59 12.86
C GLY A 386 1.18 1.35 11.88
N GLY A 387 0.93 1.35 10.57
CA GLY A 387 1.90 1.09 9.50
C GLY A 387 2.33 2.34 8.74
N SER A 388 3.35 2.18 7.91
CA SER A 388 3.81 3.16 6.92
C SER A 388 3.70 2.54 5.54
N THR A 389 3.48 3.36 4.52
CA THR A 389 3.50 2.94 3.11
C THR A 389 4.06 4.07 2.24
N ASP A 390 4.74 3.71 1.16
CA ASP A 390 5.24 4.69 0.18
C ASP A 390 4.14 5.22 -0.78
N VAL A 391 2.89 4.73 -0.66
CA VAL A 391 1.69 5.37 -1.24
C VAL A 391 1.50 6.79 -0.68
N GLY A 392 1.96 7.06 0.56
CA GLY A 392 1.98 8.39 1.14
C GLY A 392 2.63 9.42 0.22
N ASP A 393 3.77 9.11 -0.36
CA ASP A 393 4.46 10.01 -1.29
C ASP A 393 3.66 10.28 -2.57
N VAL A 394 2.98 9.25 -3.11
CA VAL A 394 2.07 9.41 -4.26
C VAL A 394 0.92 10.35 -3.90
N SER A 395 0.34 10.22 -2.69
CA SER A 395 -0.78 11.04 -2.23
C SER A 395 -0.46 12.53 -2.09
N TYR A 396 0.83 12.90 -1.96
CA TYR A 396 1.28 14.31 -2.01
C TYR A 396 1.58 14.80 -3.42
N ALA A 397 1.61 13.92 -4.41
CA ALA A 397 1.77 14.27 -5.82
C ALA A 397 0.42 14.44 -6.54
N VAL A 398 -0.57 13.59 -6.23
CA VAL A 398 -1.85 13.47 -6.93
C VAL A 398 -2.96 13.01 -5.98
N PRO A 399 -4.24 13.44 -6.15
CA PRO A 399 -5.37 12.91 -5.39
C PRO A 399 -5.37 11.38 -5.42
N THR A 400 -5.38 10.74 -4.26
CA THR A 400 -5.21 9.29 -4.13
C THR A 400 -6.27 8.70 -3.22
N VAL A 401 -6.81 7.54 -3.58
CA VAL A 401 -7.80 6.80 -2.80
C VAL A 401 -7.49 5.30 -2.81
N GLY A 402 -7.79 4.65 -1.69
CA GLY A 402 -7.59 3.21 -1.57
C GLY A 402 -8.64 2.49 -0.76
N LEU A 403 -8.75 1.18 -1.00
CA LEU A 403 -9.59 0.28 -0.22
C LEU A 403 -8.74 -0.86 0.35
N ARG A 404 -9.29 -1.50 1.38
CA ARG A 404 -8.84 -2.79 1.87
C ARG A 404 -9.86 -3.85 1.49
N ALA A 405 -9.41 -5.02 1.05
CA ALA A 405 -10.29 -6.15 0.75
C ALA A 405 -9.87 -7.38 1.58
N ALA A 406 -10.87 -8.18 2.00
CA ALA A 406 -10.68 -9.37 2.81
C ALA A 406 -10.04 -10.50 1.99
N THR A 407 -8.72 -10.51 1.92
CA THR A 407 -7.89 -11.56 1.32
C THR A 407 -7.34 -12.53 2.35
N TRP A 408 -7.50 -12.21 3.61
CA TRP A 408 -7.11 -13.02 4.75
C TRP A 408 -8.33 -13.35 5.61
N VAL A 409 -8.23 -14.45 6.32
CA VAL A 409 -9.22 -14.82 7.35
C VAL A 409 -9.34 -13.71 8.38
N PRO A 410 -10.57 -13.31 8.81
CA PRO A 410 -10.77 -12.26 9.80
C PRO A 410 -9.89 -12.43 11.05
N GLY A 411 -9.21 -11.36 11.45
CA GLY A 411 -8.27 -11.35 12.57
C GLY A 411 -6.82 -11.68 12.22
N THR A 412 -6.52 -12.04 10.97
CA THR A 412 -5.14 -12.32 10.54
C THR A 412 -4.32 -11.03 10.52
N PRO A 413 -3.16 -10.97 11.22
CA PRO A 413 -2.25 -9.84 11.12
C PRO A 413 -1.44 -9.90 9.82
N ALA A 414 -1.09 -8.74 9.28
CA ALA A 414 -0.10 -8.64 8.20
C ALA A 414 1.27 -9.18 8.67
N HIS A 415 2.15 -9.49 7.73
CA HIS A 415 3.53 -9.98 7.97
C HIS A 415 3.57 -11.26 8.83
N SER A 416 2.60 -12.14 8.64
CA SER A 416 2.48 -13.39 9.36
C SER A 416 2.44 -14.60 8.41
N TRP A 417 2.79 -15.79 8.92
CA TRP A 417 2.62 -17.02 8.16
C TRP A 417 1.15 -17.27 7.80
N GLN A 418 0.21 -16.82 8.64
CA GLN A 418 -1.22 -16.93 8.38
C GLN A 418 -1.64 -16.10 7.17
N ALA A 419 -1.14 -14.87 7.03
CA ALA A 419 -1.38 -14.02 5.86
C ALA A 419 -0.82 -14.66 4.57
N THR A 420 0.40 -15.19 4.63
CA THR A 420 1.00 -15.92 3.50
C THR A 420 0.18 -17.16 3.12
N ALA A 421 -0.28 -17.93 4.12
CA ALA A 421 -1.12 -19.10 3.90
C ALA A 421 -2.45 -18.74 3.23
N CYS A 422 -3.16 -17.72 3.72
CA CYS A 422 -4.42 -17.23 3.13
C CYS A 422 -4.23 -16.79 1.68
N GLY A 423 -3.16 -16.03 1.39
CA GLY A 423 -2.86 -15.53 0.06
C GLY A 423 -2.70 -16.62 -1.01
N GLY A 424 -2.21 -17.79 -0.62
CA GLY A 424 -2.07 -18.97 -1.50
C GLY A 424 -3.35 -19.77 -1.73
N THR A 425 -4.51 -19.30 -1.24
CA THR A 425 -5.81 -20.00 -1.31
C THR A 425 -6.86 -19.21 -2.09
N GLU A 426 -8.04 -19.81 -2.29
CA GLU A 426 -9.19 -19.11 -2.87
C GLU A 426 -9.74 -18.00 -1.95
N ILE A 427 -9.50 -18.05 -0.65
CA ILE A 427 -9.82 -16.93 0.25
C ILE A 427 -9.11 -15.66 -0.22
N GLY A 428 -7.79 -15.75 -0.48
CA GLY A 428 -7.00 -14.63 -0.99
C GLY A 428 -7.50 -14.14 -2.35
N THR A 429 -7.65 -15.06 -3.30
CA THR A 429 -8.01 -14.68 -4.68
C THR A 429 -9.46 -14.19 -4.81
N LYS A 430 -10.40 -14.59 -3.96
CA LYS A 430 -11.75 -14.00 -3.90
C LYS A 430 -11.71 -12.54 -3.42
N GLY A 431 -10.93 -12.23 -2.37
CA GLY A 431 -10.74 -10.86 -1.91
C GLY A 431 -10.04 -9.98 -2.97
N MET A 432 -9.09 -10.55 -3.70
CA MET A 432 -8.47 -9.91 -4.87
C MET A 432 -9.51 -9.46 -5.91
N MET A 433 -10.52 -10.29 -6.19
CA MET A 433 -11.59 -9.94 -7.15
C MET A 433 -12.52 -8.85 -6.62
N VAL A 434 -12.75 -8.77 -5.31
CA VAL A 434 -13.47 -7.64 -4.70
C VAL A 434 -12.73 -6.34 -4.97
N ALA A 435 -11.42 -6.32 -4.74
CA ALA A 435 -10.59 -5.14 -5.01
C ALA A 435 -10.57 -4.76 -6.49
N ALA A 436 -10.35 -5.71 -7.40
CA ALA A 436 -10.31 -5.47 -8.83
C ALA A 436 -11.61 -4.83 -9.35
N LYS A 437 -12.76 -5.38 -8.95
CA LYS A 437 -14.08 -4.86 -9.31
C LYS A 437 -14.30 -3.45 -8.75
N THR A 438 -14.01 -3.23 -7.47
CA THR A 438 -14.21 -1.93 -6.83
C THR A 438 -13.35 -0.85 -7.48
N MET A 439 -12.06 -1.12 -7.74
CA MET A 439 -11.17 -0.18 -8.43
C MET A 439 -11.65 0.13 -9.86
N ALA A 440 -12.11 -0.87 -10.59
CA ALA A 440 -12.65 -0.66 -11.93
C ALA A 440 -13.90 0.23 -11.91
N LEU A 441 -14.85 -0.02 -11.00
CA LEU A 441 -16.06 0.81 -10.88
C LEU A 441 -15.73 2.25 -10.49
N THR A 442 -14.80 2.45 -9.54
CA THR A 442 -14.35 3.79 -9.14
C THR A 442 -13.65 4.51 -10.30
N ALA A 443 -12.83 3.80 -11.08
CA ALA A 443 -12.25 4.39 -12.29
C ALA A 443 -13.33 4.77 -13.30
N MET A 444 -14.39 3.95 -13.51
CA MET A 444 -15.51 4.28 -14.39
C MET A 444 -16.18 5.59 -13.99
N ASP A 445 -16.42 5.82 -12.68
CA ASP A 445 -17.01 7.07 -12.20
C ASP A 445 -16.11 8.26 -12.52
N LEU A 446 -14.79 8.13 -12.34
CA LEU A 446 -13.83 9.19 -12.67
C LEU A 446 -13.78 9.51 -14.18
N TYR A 447 -14.11 8.57 -15.07
CA TYR A 447 -14.21 8.83 -16.50
C TYR A 447 -15.55 9.44 -16.90
N THR A 448 -16.63 9.17 -16.16
CA THR A 448 -17.98 9.58 -16.52
C THR A 448 -18.48 10.81 -15.75
N ASP A 449 -17.86 11.14 -14.60
CA ASP A 449 -18.16 12.32 -13.78
C ASP A 449 -16.95 13.28 -13.67
N PRO A 450 -16.79 14.26 -14.59
CA PRO A 450 -15.73 15.26 -14.51
C PRO A 450 -15.79 16.15 -13.25
N GLU A 451 -16.98 16.31 -12.65
CA GLU A 451 -17.14 17.08 -11.42
C GLU A 451 -16.54 16.34 -10.23
N LEU A 452 -16.64 15.01 -10.19
CA LEU A 452 -15.98 14.19 -9.17
C LEU A 452 -14.46 14.42 -9.19
N VAL A 453 -13.85 14.38 -10.38
CA VAL A 453 -12.41 14.65 -10.56
C VAL A 453 -12.05 16.09 -10.12
N SER A 454 -12.89 17.08 -10.47
CA SER A 454 -12.66 18.47 -10.07
C SER A 454 -12.72 18.66 -8.55
N ARG A 455 -13.76 18.15 -7.90
CA ARG A 455 -13.89 18.19 -6.43
C ARG A 455 -12.73 17.51 -5.72
N ALA A 456 -12.30 16.34 -6.21
CA ALA A 456 -11.16 15.62 -5.64
C ALA A 456 -9.86 16.44 -5.73
N LYS A 457 -9.63 17.13 -6.86
CA LYS A 457 -8.47 18.01 -7.05
C LYS A 457 -8.53 19.26 -6.17
N GLU A 458 -9.71 19.84 -5.99
CA GLU A 458 -9.91 21.00 -5.11
C GLU A 458 -9.64 20.65 -3.65
N GLU A 459 -10.16 19.50 -3.17
CA GLU A 459 -9.87 18.97 -1.84
C GLU A 459 -8.37 18.73 -1.68
N PHE A 460 -7.74 18.00 -2.59
CA PHE A 460 -6.31 17.75 -2.58
C PHE A 460 -5.48 19.05 -2.51
N LYS A 461 -5.81 20.04 -3.32
CA LYS A 461 -5.12 21.34 -3.30
C LYS A 461 -5.29 22.07 -1.98
N LYS A 462 -6.49 22.04 -1.40
CA LYS A 462 -6.80 22.62 -0.10
C LYS A 462 -5.99 21.94 1.02
N ASP A 463 -6.01 20.62 1.08
CA ASP A 463 -5.44 19.85 2.19
C ASP A 463 -3.92 19.73 2.10
N LYS A 464 -3.36 19.69 0.88
CA LYS A 464 -1.91 19.82 0.65
C LYS A 464 -1.40 21.23 0.98
N GLY A 465 -2.23 22.25 0.83
CA GLY A 465 -1.88 23.64 1.06
C GLY A 465 -0.69 24.11 0.21
N THR A 466 0.25 24.79 0.84
CA THR A 466 1.47 25.31 0.17
C THR A 466 2.63 24.32 0.16
N TYR A 467 2.42 23.09 0.67
CA TYR A 467 3.50 22.10 0.74
C TYR A 467 4.01 21.74 -0.65
N GLN A 468 5.32 21.89 -0.83
CA GLN A 468 6.03 21.40 -2.02
C GLN A 468 6.65 20.04 -1.70
N TYR A 469 6.26 19.02 -2.45
CA TYR A 469 6.75 17.67 -2.21
C TYR A 469 8.28 17.61 -2.27
N LYS A 470 8.87 17.00 -1.25
CA LYS A 470 10.29 16.68 -1.16
C LYS A 470 10.44 15.32 -0.49
N ALA A 471 11.02 14.36 -1.19
CA ALA A 471 11.21 13.02 -0.66
C ALA A 471 12.01 13.03 0.65
N LEU A 472 11.50 12.38 1.68
CA LEU A 472 12.16 12.33 3.00
C LEU A 472 13.46 11.53 2.96
N LEU A 473 13.61 10.61 2.00
CA LEU A 473 14.85 9.87 1.77
C LEU A 473 15.94 10.67 1.03
N GLY A 474 15.64 11.93 0.64
CA GLY A 474 16.60 12.84 -0.03
C GLY A 474 16.89 12.41 -1.47
N ASP A 475 18.14 12.64 -1.93
CA ASP A 475 18.57 12.39 -3.31
C ASP A 475 19.19 10.98 -3.53
N ARG A 476 19.08 10.12 -2.54
CA ARG A 476 19.58 8.75 -2.60
C ARG A 476 19.06 8.02 -3.84
N LYS A 477 19.91 7.22 -4.48
CA LYS A 477 19.49 6.29 -5.53
C LYS A 477 18.82 5.05 -4.95
N PRO A 478 17.99 4.33 -5.73
CA PRO A 478 17.44 3.06 -5.29
C PRO A 478 18.55 2.08 -4.86
N ALA A 479 18.43 1.53 -3.67
CA ALA A 479 19.39 0.55 -3.15
C ALA A 479 19.01 -0.85 -3.65
N LEU A 480 19.29 -1.15 -4.91
CA LEU A 480 18.86 -2.37 -5.60
C LEU A 480 19.39 -3.67 -4.97
N ASN A 481 20.30 -3.56 -4.01
CA ASN A 481 20.94 -4.67 -3.28
C ASN A 481 20.58 -4.71 -1.77
N TYR A 482 19.56 -3.98 -1.32
CA TYR A 482 19.22 -3.94 0.12
C TYR A 482 18.70 -5.26 0.69
N ARG A 483 18.41 -6.24 -0.18
CA ARG A 483 17.94 -7.58 0.15
C ARG A 483 18.96 -8.69 -0.21
N ASP A 484 20.17 -8.31 -0.60
CA ASP A 484 21.27 -9.26 -0.86
C ASP A 484 21.79 -9.87 0.45
#